data_7b518540539b339ee0555a4059366af6
#
_entry.id   7b518540539b339ee0555a4059366af6
#
_cell.length_a   1.000
_cell.length_b   1.000
_cell.length_c   1.000
_cell.angle_alpha   90.00
_cell.angle_beta   90.00
_cell.angle_gamma   90.00
#
_symmetry.space_group_name_H-M   'P 1'
#
loop_
_entity.id
_entity.type
_entity.pdbx_description
1 polymer ?
#
loop_
_entity_poly.entity_id
_entity_poly.type
_entity_poly.pdbx_seq_one_letter_code
_entity_poly.pdbx_strand_id
1 'polypeptide(L)'
;MKAKKVMALVLCAAMVSGLAATTVMAAPEDQFEGLTANEAYEFPMMVKSFQATYWEAAMKGMDKAAEELGVTYTAQGPNSESDIADQVNLINTAIAANPVGLGLAACDTSSVQAALQTCVDKG
;
A
#
# COMPACT_ATOMS: atom_id res chain seq x y z
N MET A 1 -32.04 0.38 3.84
CA MET A 1 -32.03 -0.94 4.52
C MET A 1 -31.95 -2.04 3.46
N LYS A 2 -31.11 -3.06 3.65
CA LYS A 2 -30.91 -4.25 2.80
C LYS A 2 -29.86 -4.13 1.68
N ALA A 3 -28.58 -4.08 2.07
CA ALA A 3 -27.46 -4.49 1.21
C ALA A 3 -26.26 -5.01 2.06
N LYS A 4 -26.49 -5.78 3.10
CA LYS A 4 -25.45 -6.33 3.99
C LYS A 4 -25.46 -7.86 4.11
N LYS A 5 -25.88 -8.60 3.09
CA LYS A 5 -26.01 -10.07 3.20
C LYS A 5 -25.63 -10.87 1.94
N VAL A 6 -24.64 -10.49 1.17
CA VAL A 6 -24.23 -11.30 0.00
C VAL A 6 -22.75 -11.74 0.03
N MET A 7 -22.00 -11.47 1.08
CA MET A 7 -20.56 -11.81 1.12
C MET A 7 -20.19 -12.93 2.10
N ALA A 8 -21.07 -13.86 2.33
CA ALA A 8 -20.80 -14.97 3.27
C ALA A 8 -21.19 -16.36 2.77
N LEU A 9 -21.13 -16.64 1.47
CA LEU A 9 -21.63 -17.93 0.97
C LEU A 9 -20.88 -18.52 -0.24
N VAL A 10 -19.56 -18.39 -0.30
CA VAL A 10 -18.72 -19.10 -1.29
C VAL A 10 -17.53 -19.83 -0.65
N LEU A 11 -17.56 -20.14 0.63
CA LEU A 11 -16.45 -20.84 1.28
C LEU A 11 -16.81 -22.20 1.90
N CYS A 12 -17.77 -22.92 1.39
CA CYS A 12 -18.03 -24.28 1.86
C CYS A 12 -18.65 -25.17 0.77
N ALA A 13 -17.87 -25.61 -0.23
CA ALA A 13 -18.17 -26.83 -0.97
C ALA A 13 -17.01 -27.19 -1.94
N ALA A 14 -15.93 -27.78 -1.45
CA ALA A 14 -15.08 -28.66 -2.22
C ALA A 14 -14.13 -29.43 -1.30
N MET A 15 -14.67 -30.33 -0.51
CA MET A 15 -13.92 -31.49 -0.06
C MET A 15 -14.65 -32.68 -0.63
N VAL A 16 -14.12 -33.29 -1.69
CA VAL A 16 -14.04 -34.72 -1.96
C VAL A 16 -13.39 -34.95 -3.33
N SER A 17 -12.46 -35.87 -3.33
CA SER A 17 -11.78 -36.56 -4.44
C SER A 17 -10.45 -35.94 -4.92
N GLY A 18 -9.41 -36.66 -4.54
CA GLY A 18 -8.02 -36.42 -4.93
C GLY A 18 -7.79 -36.46 -6.44
N LEU A 19 -7.35 -35.33 -6.91
CA LEU A 19 -6.43 -35.22 -8.02
C LEU A 19 -5.59 -33.97 -7.69
N ALA A 20 -4.28 -34.09 -7.71
CA ALA A 20 -3.38 -32.99 -7.47
C ALA A 20 -3.56 -31.94 -8.57
N ALA A 21 -4.57 -31.08 -8.40
CA ALA A 21 -4.65 -29.83 -9.11
C ALA A 21 -3.66 -28.91 -8.41
N THR A 22 -2.50 -28.69 -9.02
CA THR A 22 -1.70 -27.52 -8.74
C THR A 22 -2.61 -26.33 -8.97
N THR A 23 -3.14 -25.77 -7.88
CA THR A 23 -3.76 -24.45 -7.94
C THR A 23 -2.66 -23.50 -8.36
N VAL A 24 -2.64 -23.16 -9.65
CA VAL A 24 -1.93 -21.98 -10.12
C VAL A 24 -2.60 -20.85 -9.35
N MET A 25 -1.93 -20.35 -8.32
CA MET A 25 -2.36 -19.10 -7.70
C MET A 25 -2.34 -18.05 -8.82
N ALA A 26 -3.49 -17.52 -9.15
CA ALA A 26 -3.58 -16.39 -10.07
C ALA A 26 -2.57 -15.32 -9.62
N ALA A 27 -1.86 -14.76 -10.56
CA ALA A 27 -0.90 -13.71 -10.25
C ALA A 27 -1.64 -12.57 -9.53
N PRO A 28 -0.98 -11.90 -8.56
CA PRO A 28 -1.61 -10.79 -7.83
C PRO A 28 -2.23 -9.71 -8.72
N GLU A 29 -1.78 -9.62 -9.96
CA GLU A 29 -2.25 -8.70 -11.00
C GLU A 29 -3.74 -8.85 -11.31
N ASP A 30 -4.28 -10.07 -11.23
CA ASP A 30 -5.70 -10.31 -11.54
C ASP A 30 -6.67 -9.80 -10.47
N GLN A 31 -6.15 -9.50 -9.26
CA GLN A 31 -7.00 -9.04 -8.15
C GLN A 31 -7.51 -7.61 -8.31
N PHE A 32 -6.84 -6.83 -9.14
CA PHE A 32 -7.13 -5.41 -9.36
C PHE A 32 -7.64 -5.11 -10.77
N GLU A 33 -7.87 -6.16 -11.57
CA GLU A 33 -8.38 -5.99 -12.94
C GLU A 33 -9.72 -5.24 -12.94
N GLY A 34 -9.79 -4.15 -13.66
CA GLY A 34 -10.99 -3.32 -13.77
C GLY A 34 -11.25 -2.38 -12.61
N LEU A 35 -10.37 -2.34 -11.59
CA LEU A 35 -10.44 -1.33 -10.54
C LEU A 35 -9.83 -0.02 -11.04
N THR A 36 -10.56 1.07 -10.83
CA THR A 36 -10.07 2.43 -11.07
C THR A 36 -10.53 3.33 -9.95
N ALA A 37 -9.76 4.36 -9.64
CA ALA A 37 -10.14 5.36 -8.66
C ALA A 37 -11.40 6.11 -9.12
N ASN A 38 -12.30 6.38 -8.19
CA ASN A 38 -13.51 7.17 -8.45
C ASN A 38 -13.28 8.68 -8.34
N GLU A 39 -12.12 9.09 -7.86
CA GLU A 39 -11.69 10.47 -7.68
C GLU A 39 -10.18 10.59 -7.94
N ALA A 40 -9.68 11.82 -8.07
CA ALA A 40 -8.25 12.07 -8.16
C ALA A 40 -7.61 11.98 -6.77
N TYR A 41 -6.98 10.85 -6.48
CA TYR A 41 -6.23 10.64 -5.24
C TYR A 41 -4.75 10.84 -5.47
N GLU A 42 -4.09 11.40 -4.45
CA GLU A 42 -2.63 11.46 -4.35
C GLU A 42 -2.17 10.80 -3.06
N PHE A 43 -1.20 9.88 -3.17
CA PHE A 43 -0.66 9.13 -2.04
C PHE A 43 0.79 9.49 -1.79
N PRO A 44 1.16 10.04 -0.62
CA PRO A 44 2.56 10.10 -0.20
C PRO A 44 3.06 8.68 0.10
N MET A 45 4.18 8.31 -0.54
CA MET A 45 4.81 7.00 -0.41
C MET A 45 6.20 7.17 0.20
N MET A 46 6.34 6.76 1.47
CA MET A 46 7.59 6.88 2.21
C MET A 46 8.44 5.63 2.01
N VAL A 47 9.55 5.77 1.28
CA VAL A 47 10.56 4.72 1.11
C VAL A 47 11.69 4.87 2.12
N LYS A 48 12.50 3.81 2.30
CA LYS A 48 13.63 3.85 3.24
C LYS A 48 14.81 4.68 2.74
N SER A 49 15.04 4.69 1.43
CA SER A 49 16.10 5.47 0.80
C SER A 49 15.94 5.49 -0.71
N PHE A 50 16.33 6.58 -1.37
CA PHE A 50 16.40 6.63 -2.84
C PHE A 50 17.71 6.06 -3.41
N GLN A 51 18.70 5.75 -2.57
CA GLN A 51 20.04 5.33 -3.00
C GLN A 51 20.14 3.83 -3.32
N ALA A 52 19.16 3.04 -2.94
CA ALA A 52 19.18 1.61 -3.18
C ALA A 52 18.36 1.24 -4.42
N THR A 53 18.95 0.44 -5.32
CA THR A 53 18.28 -0.09 -6.53
C THR A 53 16.97 -0.85 -6.24
N TYR A 54 16.84 -1.39 -5.04
CA TYR A 54 15.59 -1.98 -4.56
C TYR A 54 14.42 -0.99 -4.61
N TRP A 55 14.64 0.24 -4.13
CA TRP A 55 13.59 1.26 -4.11
C TRP A 55 13.28 1.83 -5.48
N GLU A 56 14.26 1.85 -6.40
CA GLU A 56 14.01 2.16 -7.82
C GLU A 56 13.05 1.15 -8.46
N ALA A 57 13.23 -0.14 -8.15
CA ALA A 57 12.32 -1.18 -8.63
C ALA A 57 10.92 -1.07 -8.01
N ALA A 58 10.84 -0.74 -6.72
CA ALA A 58 9.57 -0.49 -6.04
C ALA A 58 8.83 0.72 -6.65
N MET A 59 9.53 1.81 -6.96
CA MET A 59 8.95 2.99 -7.63
C MET A 59 8.38 2.65 -9.00
N LYS A 60 9.03 1.81 -9.81
CA LYS A 60 8.47 1.32 -11.07
C LYS A 60 7.15 0.55 -10.89
N GLY A 61 7.04 -0.21 -9.80
CA GLY A 61 5.79 -0.86 -9.43
C GLY A 61 4.70 0.14 -9.04
N MET A 62 5.07 1.19 -8.31
CA MET A 62 4.14 2.28 -7.96
C MET A 62 3.69 3.04 -9.21
N ASP A 63 4.60 3.33 -10.17
CA ASP A 63 4.25 3.97 -11.44
C ASP A 63 3.19 3.18 -12.20
N LYS A 64 3.41 1.86 -12.33
CA LYS A 64 2.45 0.97 -12.98
C LYS A 64 1.10 0.95 -12.26
N ALA A 65 1.10 0.80 -10.95
CA ALA A 65 -0.13 0.77 -10.16
C ALA A 65 -0.88 2.11 -10.23
N ALA A 66 -0.17 3.23 -10.19
CA ALA A 66 -0.77 4.56 -10.31
C ALA A 66 -1.44 4.75 -11.67
N GLU A 67 -0.79 4.32 -12.76
CA GLU A 67 -1.35 4.36 -14.11
C GLU A 67 -2.60 3.48 -14.22
N GLU A 68 -2.54 2.24 -13.75
CA GLU A 68 -3.65 1.27 -13.83
C GLU A 68 -4.86 1.70 -13.00
N LEU A 69 -4.62 2.26 -11.81
CA LEU A 69 -5.69 2.67 -10.88
C LEU A 69 -6.19 4.11 -11.13
N GLY A 70 -5.51 4.89 -11.96
CA GLY A 70 -5.85 6.30 -12.21
C GLY A 70 -5.60 7.21 -11.00
N VAL A 71 -4.56 6.92 -10.22
CA VAL A 71 -4.15 7.71 -9.06
C VAL A 71 -2.76 8.32 -9.27
N THR A 72 -2.36 9.23 -8.39
CA THR A 72 -1.01 9.78 -8.35
C THR A 72 -0.32 9.45 -7.04
N TYR A 73 1.00 9.49 -7.02
CA TYR A 73 1.77 9.35 -5.78
C TYR A 73 3.01 10.25 -5.80
N THR A 74 3.50 10.57 -4.61
CA THR A 74 4.76 11.27 -4.42
C THR A 74 5.66 10.40 -3.54
N ALA A 75 6.77 9.88 -4.10
CA ALA A 75 7.74 9.13 -3.32
C ALA A 75 8.67 10.07 -2.56
N GLN A 76 8.86 9.83 -1.27
CA GLN A 76 9.76 10.55 -0.40
C GLN A 76 10.53 9.56 0.49
N GLY A 77 11.73 9.95 0.88
CA GLY A 77 12.55 9.14 1.76
C GLY A 77 13.84 9.85 2.13
N PRO A 78 14.51 9.43 3.21
CA PRO A 78 15.80 9.96 3.59
C PRO A 78 16.89 9.56 2.59
N ASN A 79 18.06 10.19 2.68
CA ASN A 79 19.21 9.84 1.85
C ASN A 79 19.79 8.47 2.21
N SER A 80 19.63 8.04 3.47
CA SER A 80 20.11 6.75 3.97
C SER A 80 19.06 6.10 4.86
N GLU A 81 19.00 4.77 4.86
CA GLU A 81 18.12 4.00 5.76
C GLU A 81 18.48 4.18 7.25
N SER A 82 19.65 4.73 7.56
CA SER A 82 20.06 5.09 8.92
C SER A 82 19.54 6.45 9.39
N ASP A 83 19.01 7.27 8.48
CA ASP A 83 18.55 8.63 8.79
C ASP A 83 17.09 8.59 9.28
N ILE A 84 16.88 7.89 10.40
CA ILE A 84 15.57 7.62 10.99
C ILE A 84 14.83 8.92 11.32
N ALA A 85 15.53 9.91 11.89
CA ALA A 85 14.92 11.19 12.26
C ALA A 85 14.39 11.96 11.04
N ASP A 86 15.12 11.89 9.93
CA ASP A 86 14.69 12.52 8.67
C ASP A 86 13.42 11.86 8.14
N GLN A 87 13.37 10.51 8.12
CA GLN A 87 12.15 9.82 7.73
C GLN A 87 10.95 10.19 8.61
N VAL A 88 11.12 10.27 9.92
CA VAL A 88 10.03 10.68 10.83
C VAL A 88 9.53 12.09 10.51
N ASN A 89 10.44 13.02 10.20
CA ASN A 89 10.07 14.39 9.81
C ASN A 89 9.29 14.42 8.48
N LEU A 90 9.72 13.62 7.49
CA LEU A 90 9.01 13.48 6.21
C LEU A 90 7.61 12.91 6.40
N ILE A 91 7.46 11.88 7.23
CA ILE A 91 6.15 11.30 7.56
C ILE A 91 5.24 12.33 8.22
N ASN A 92 5.72 13.06 9.23
CA ASN A 92 4.94 14.09 9.91
C ASN A 92 4.51 15.21 8.96
N THR A 93 5.38 15.59 8.01
CA THR A 93 5.06 16.56 6.97
C THR A 93 3.95 16.06 6.05
N ALA A 94 4.04 14.80 5.62
CA ALA A 94 3.00 14.18 4.79
C ALA A 94 1.65 14.10 5.53
N ILE A 95 1.65 13.72 6.80
CA ILE A 95 0.43 13.66 7.63
C ILE A 95 -0.20 15.06 7.81
N ALA A 96 0.62 16.10 7.91
CA ALA A 96 0.14 17.47 8.04
C ALA A 96 -0.64 17.96 6.80
N ALA A 97 -0.33 17.42 5.62
CA ALA A 97 -1.07 17.67 4.39
C ALA A 97 -2.44 16.98 4.34
N ASN A 98 -2.74 16.12 5.31
CA ASN A 98 -4.01 15.41 5.46
C ASN A 98 -4.38 14.54 4.24
N PRO A 99 -3.49 13.64 3.81
CA PRO A 99 -3.73 12.77 2.67
C PRO A 99 -4.81 11.72 2.99
N VAL A 100 -5.43 11.15 1.96
CA VAL A 100 -6.41 10.06 2.09
C VAL A 100 -5.77 8.72 2.48
N GLY A 101 -4.47 8.60 2.35
CA GLY A 101 -3.70 7.42 2.72
C GLY A 101 -2.20 7.69 2.62
N LEU A 102 -1.41 6.91 3.32
CA LEU A 102 0.04 7.00 3.35
C LEU A 102 0.64 5.61 3.17
N GLY A 103 1.52 5.43 2.20
CA GLY A 103 2.34 4.23 2.07
C GLY A 103 3.65 4.39 2.83
N LEU A 104 4.06 3.38 3.59
CA LEU A 104 5.25 3.47 4.43
C LEU A 104 6.07 2.19 4.42
N ALA A 105 7.37 2.33 4.09
CA ALA A 105 8.42 1.40 4.43
C ALA A 105 9.29 2.02 5.52
N ALA A 106 9.10 1.61 6.78
CA ALA A 106 9.75 2.23 7.91
C ALA A 106 11.25 1.85 8.02
N CYS A 107 12.12 2.84 8.20
CA CYS A 107 13.52 2.62 8.54
C CYS A 107 13.66 1.98 9.93
N ASP A 108 12.85 2.45 10.89
CA ASP A 108 12.77 1.90 12.25
C ASP A 108 11.31 1.86 12.70
N THR A 109 10.86 0.69 13.15
CA THR A 109 9.44 0.47 13.50
C THR A 109 9.03 1.16 14.79
N SER A 110 9.94 1.41 15.72
CA SER A 110 9.64 2.05 16.99
C SER A 110 9.45 3.55 16.82
N SER A 111 10.30 4.17 15.99
CA SER A 111 10.34 5.62 15.80
C SER A 111 9.13 6.19 15.06
N VAL A 112 8.44 5.35 14.26
CA VAL A 112 7.29 5.79 13.47
C VAL A 112 5.94 5.59 14.16
N GLN A 113 5.89 4.92 15.31
CA GLN A 113 4.64 4.53 15.97
C GLN A 113 3.73 5.73 16.29
N ALA A 114 4.30 6.82 16.84
CA ALA A 114 3.52 8.00 17.18
C ALA A 114 2.91 8.68 15.94
N ALA A 115 3.66 8.71 14.83
CA ALA A 115 3.17 9.26 13.57
C ALA A 115 2.06 8.37 12.99
N LEU A 116 2.22 7.05 13.02
CA LEU A 116 1.19 6.11 12.57
C LEU A 116 -0.08 6.19 13.41
N GLN A 117 0.04 6.35 14.73
CA GLN A 117 -1.11 6.56 15.59
C GLN A 117 -1.87 7.84 15.19
N THR A 118 -1.14 8.90 14.85
CA THR A 118 -1.75 10.15 14.34
C THR A 118 -2.52 9.93 13.05
N CYS A 119 -2.03 9.07 12.13
CA CYS A 119 -2.77 8.69 10.93
C CYS A 119 -4.08 7.99 11.28
N VAL A 120 -4.04 7.02 12.19
CA VAL A 120 -5.23 6.27 12.62
C VAL A 120 -6.27 7.18 13.28
N ASP A 121 -5.82 8.12 14.11
CA ASP A 121 -6.70 9.06 14.82
C ASP A 121 -7.38 10.07 13.88
N LYS A 122 -6.78 10.30 12.71
CA LYS A 122 -7.34 11.20 11.69
C LYS A 122 -8.32 10.49 10.73
N GLY A 123 -8.32 9.16 10.69
CA GLY A 123 -9.12 8.35 9.76
C GLY A 123 -8.41 8.15 8.45
#